data_3e026e7a5da6b19511e854dbfd514fbb
#
_entry.id   3e026e7a5da6b19511e854dbfd514fbb
#
_cell.length_a   1.000
_cell.length_b   1.000
_cell.length_c   1.000
_cell.angle_alpha   90.00
_cell.angle_beta   90.00
_cell.angle_gamma   90.00
#
_symmetry.space_group_name_H-M   'P 1'
#
loop_
_entity.id
_entity.type
_entity.pdbx_description
1 polymer ?
#
loop_
_entity_poly.entity_id
_entity_poly.type
_entity_poly.pdbx_seq_one_letter_code
_entity_poly.pdbx_strand_id
1 'polypeptide(L)'
;MENFYLKNCAMNLYIISQKSRGIRIFLVNILCDGKCVRKEEMEGITQWYFPTPCSEQWNFLDKEQRKLYFHNLVYLLRVHIRDRKELVFHLNHYQNEDLATELREAFDCKVISVSHSSDWTAGIHDNPQRLRAILKGNRSDVWSEDVRYAFEEEKADYMKMDRVICLSSYMQDLLSHDYGLDPDKIVIVPNGLNDATTGQSVDQKTLKKKWHIMEKERIILFVGRMEDIKGGHFLVRTFMKVLEDYPESRLMIIGDGNYDLFLRNAKPFFTKITFTGLLNKEDLYELYRLADVGVVPSLFEPFGYVPVEMMMHELPIIATATSGLNEVVDESCALKIPLIVSSDSVEIDVSLLAEKILYLLQNPEEAKRLGKNGRKRYLEKYSSEVFRENMLTFYKSLWP
;
A
#
# COMPACT_ATOMS: atom_id res chain seq x y z
N MET A 1 12.67 -4.26 -2.00
CA MET A 1 12.66 -5.65 -1.51
C MET A 1 11.31 -6.37 -1.70
N GLU A 2 10.22 -5.66 -1.97
CA GLU A 2 8.87 -6.24 -1.95
C GLU A 2 8.45 -7.09 -3.16
N ASN A 3 9.07 -6.97 -4.32
CA ASN A 3 8.53 -7.59 -5.53
C ASN A 3 9.26 -8.85 -6.03
N PHE A 4 10.33 -9.28 -5.38
CA PHE A 4 11.06 -10.46 -5.87
C PHE A 4 10.60 -11.78 -5.20
N TYR A 5 9.93 -11.71 -4.05
CA TYR A 5 9.62 -12.89 -3.22
C TYR A 5 8.13 -13.27 -3.18
N LEU A 6 7.22 -12.38 -3.55
CA LEU A 6 5.78 -12.65 -3.50
C LEU A 6 5.26 -13.56 -4.62
N LYS A 7 6.11 -13.96 -5.58
CA LYS A 7 5.63 -14.80 -6.70
C LYS A 7 5.26 -16.23 -6.30
N ASN A 8 5.74 -16.71 -5.16
CA ASN A 8 5.58 -18.13 -4.79
C ASN A 8 5.15 -18.38 -3.34
N CYS A 9 4.80 -17.33 -2.57
CA CYS A 9 4.35 -17.46 -1.18
C CYS A 9 3.23 -16.45 -0.90
N ALA A 10 2.12 -16.92 -0.35
CA ALA A 10 0.94 -16.08 -0.14
C ALA A 10 1.05 -15.19 1.09
N MET A 11 1.86 -15.55 2.08
CA MET A 11 1.95 -14.85 3.36
C MET A 11 3.34 -14.94 3.96
N ASN A 12 3.74 -13.94 4.75
CA ASN A 12 4.98 -13.96 5.50
C ASN A 12 4.80 -13.41 6.92
N LEU A 13 5.63 -13.90 7.82
CA LEU A 13 5.75 -13.36 9.16
C LEU A 13 7.22 -13.25 9.54
N TYR A 14 7.54 -12.29 10.39
CA TYR A 14 8.87 -12.12 10.94
C TYR A 14 8.90 -12.65 12.37
N ILE A 15 9.95 -13.39 12.70
CA ILE A 15 10.23 -13.79 14.07
C ILE A 15 11.40 -12.98 14.56
N ILE A 16 11.22 -12.25 15.63
CA ILE A 16 12.19 -11.33 16.18
C ILE A 16 12.59 -11.86 17.56
N SER A 17 13.88 -12.08 17.73
CA SER A 17 14.47 -12.53 18.99
C SER A 17 15.41 -11.45 19.50
N GLN A 18 15.20 -10.99 20.73
CA GLN A 18 16.10 -10.08 21.41
C GLN A 18 17.06 -10.91 22.27
N LYS A 19 18.35 -10.92 21.88
CA LYS A 19 19.41 -11.49 22.71
C LYS A 19 20.36 -10.39 23.17
N SER A 20 21.15 -10.66 24.19
CA SER A 20 22.12 -9.76 24.82
C SER A 20 23.09 -9.04 23.85
N ARG A 21 23.10 -9.36 22.57
CA ARG A 21 23.92 -8.80 21.49
C ARG A 21 23.15 -8.08 20.38
N GLY A 22 21.85 -7.85 20.52
CA GLY A 22 21.01 -7.15 19.53
C GLY A 22 19.79 -7.94 19.06
N ILE A 23 19.05 -7.34 18.12
CA ILE A 23 17.84 -7.92 17.54
C ILE A 23 18.25 -8.88 16.41
N ARG A 24 17.73 -10.12 16.45
CA ARG A 24 17.85 -11.10 15.38
C ARG A 24 16.48 -11.25 14.71
N ILE A 25 16.44 -11.19 13.40
CA ILE A 25 15.22 -11.30 12.59
C ILE A 25 15.29 -12.59 11.77
N PHE A 26 14.20 -13.33 11.75
CA PHE A 26 13.96 -14.46 10.87
C PHE A 26 12.74 -14.18 10.01
N LEU A 27 12.77 -14.57 8.75
CA LEU A 27 11.63 -14.48 7.85
C LEU A 27 10.99 -15.85 7.69
N VAL A 28 9.70 -15.94 7.85
CA VAL A 28 8.92 -17.16 7.65
C VAL A 28 7.89 -16.90 6.56
N ASN A 29 8.05 -17.57 5.44
CA ASN A 29 7.15 -17.55 4.30
C ASN A 29 6.22 -18.75 4.42
N ILE A 30 4.93 -18.53 4.44
CA ILE A 30 3.90 -19.57 4.56
C ILE A 30 3.06 -19.65 3.28
N LEU A 31 2.38 -20.78 3.09
CA LEU A 31 1.60 -21.06 1.88
C LEU A 31 2.42 -20.95 0.60
N CYS A 32 3.66 -21.44 0.67
CA CYS A 32 4.57 -21.40 -0.48
C CYS A 32 4.34 -22.56 -1.42
N ASP A 33 4.71 -22.38 -2.69
CA ASP A 33 4.79 -23.48 -3.62
C ASP A 33 5.89 -24.46 -3.20
N GLY A 34 5.59 -25.75 -3.32
CA GLY A 34 6.54 -26.82 -2.98
C GLY A 34 5.92 -27.93 -2.17
N LYS A 35 6.73 -28.97 -1.84
CA LYS A 35 6.27 -30.18 -1.13
C LYS A 35 6.93 -30.37 0.24
N CYS A 36 7.92 -29.56 0.55
CA CYS A 36 8.67 -29.68 1.81
C CYS A 36 9.10 -28.32 2.33
N VAL A 37 9.36 -28.25 3.65
CA VAL A 37 9.95 -27.07 4.28
C VAL A 37 11.36 -26.84 3.74
N ARG A 38 11.66 -25.63 3.32
CA ARG A 38 12.98 -25.19 2.87
C ARG A 38 13.52 -24.13 3.80
N LYS A 39 14.84 -24.11 3.96
CA LYS A 39 15.57 -23.08 4.70
C LYS A 39 16.64 -22.49 3.80
N GLU A 40 16.72 -21.18 3.75
CA GLU A 40 17.71 -20.43 2.96
C GLU A 40 18.32 -19.33 3.83
N GLU A 41 19.56 -18.95 3.52
CA GLU A 41 20.21 -17.78 4.11
C GLU A 41 20.39 -16.74 3.00
N MET A 42 19.81 -15.56 3.18
CA MET A 42 19.92 -14.48 2.23
C MET A 42 20.21 -13.17 2.93
N GLU A 43 21.27 -12.48 2.51
CA GLU A 43 21.72 -11.20 3.10
C GLU A 43 21.84 -11.24 4.63
N GLY A 44 22.23 -12.39 5.18
CA GLY A 44 22.40 -12.59 6.63
C GLY A 44 21.09 -12.85 7.39
N ILE A 45 19.96 -12.99 6.69
CA ILE A 45 18.66 -13.34 7.27
C ILE A 45 18.35 -14.80 6.96
N THR A 46 18.04 -15.57 8.01
CA THR A 46 17.50 -16.92 7.84
C THR A 46 16.06 -16.84 7.39
N GLN A 47 15.74 -17.52 6.29
CA GLN A 47 14.40 -17.61 5.74
C GLN A 47 13.91 -19.05 5.74
N TRP A 48 12.67 -19.27 6.18
CA TRP A 48 11.97 -20.54 6.05
C TRP A 48 10.80 -20.40 5.07
N TYR A 49 10.55 -21.45 4.33
CA TYR A 49 9.45 -21.57 3.40
C TYR A 49 8.61 -22.78 3.76
N PHE A 50 7.38 -22.55 4.18
CA PHE A 50 6.42 -23.59 4.53
C PHE A 50 5.42 -23.77 3.40
N PRO A 51 5.28 -24.98 2.86
CA PRO A 51 4.41 -25.23 1.73
C PRO A 51 2.94 -25.09 2.09
N THR A 52 2.13 -24.81 1.07
CA THR A 52 0.68 -24.95 1.20
C THR A 52 0.30 -26.41 1.43
N PRO A 53 -0.73 -26.69 2.25
CA PRO A 53 -1.14 -28.07 2.54
C PRO A 53 -1.83 -28.78 1.37
N CYS A 54 -2.29 -28.02 0.36
CA CYS A 54 -2.99 -28.54 -0.80
C CYS A 54 -2.65 -27.75 -2.06
N SER A 55 -3.00 -28.30 -3.24
CA SER A 55 -2.86 -27.64 -4.54
C SER A 55 -3.94 -26.57 -4.80
N GLU A 56 -4.94 -26.49 -3.96
CA GLU A 56 -6.03 -25.52 -4.04
C GLU A 56 -5.63 -24.20 -3.39
N GLN A 57 -6.28 -23.12 -3.80
CA GLN A 57 -6.04 -21.80 -3.22
C GLN A 57 -6.48 -21.80 -1.75
N TRP A 58 -5.71 -21.09 -0.90
CA TRP A 58 -5.95 -20.94 0.54
C TRP A 58 -7.41 -20.59 0.90
N ASN A 59 -8.05 -19.76 0.08
CA ASN A 59 -9.42 -19.30 0.32
C ASN A 59 -10.48 -20.41 0.25
N PHE A 60 -10.13 -21.57 -0.31
CA PHE A 60 -11.02 -22.73 -0.35
C PHE A 60 -10.91 -23.65 0.88
N LEU A 61 -9.92 -23.42 1.75
CA LEU A 61 -9.82 -24.16 3.00
C LEU A 61 -10.91 -23.68 3.97
N ASP A 62 -11.62 -24.61 4.57
CA ASP A 62 -12.53 -24.30 5.67
C ASP A 62 -11.76 -23.90 6.95
N LYS A 63 -12.49 -23.40 7.94
CA LYS A 63 -11.91 -22.91 9.20
C LYS A 63 -11.11 -23.99 9.92
N GLU A 64 -11.59 -25.23 9.94
CA GLU A 64 -10.90 -26.35 10.61
C GLU A 64 -9.62 -26.74 9.89
N GLN A 65 -9.62 -26.76 8.57
CA GLN A 65 -8.43 -27.04 7.75
C GLN A 65 -7.36 -25.94 7.96
N ARG A 66 -7.75 -24.68 7.99
CA ARG A 66 -6.83 -23.58 8.29
C ARG A 66 -6.21 -23.71 9.70
N LYS A 67 -7.01 -24.06 10.70
CA LYS A 67 -6.54 -24.28 12.06
C LYS A 67 -5.54 -25.43 12.13
N LEU A 68 -5.80 -26.55 11.49
CA LEU A 68 -4.85 -27.66 11.39
C LEU A 68 -3.54 -27.28 10.71
N TYR A 69 -3.61 -26.43 9.68
CA TYR A 69 -2.41 -25.90 9.04
C TYR A 69 -1.56 -25.07 10.00
N PHE A 70 -2.18 -24.15 10.73
CA PHE A 70 -1.48 -23.34 11.73
C PHE A 70 -0.90 -24.17 12.87
N HIS A 71 -1.62 -25.16 13.35
CA HIS A 71 -1.10 -26.08 14.35
C HIS A 71 0.19 -26.79 13.84
N ASN A 72 0.16 -27.32 12.63
CA ASN A 72 1.33 -27.95 12.04
C ASN A 72 2.47 -26.96 11.77
N LEU A 73 2.15 -25.75 11.32
CA LEU A 73 3.13 -24.69 11.13
C LEU A 73 3.86 -24.38 12.43
N VAL A 74 3.12 -24.15 13.51
CA VAL A 74 3.68 -23.83 14.83
C VAL A 74 4.48 -25.00 15.39
N TYR A 75 4.05 -26.23 15.21
CA TYR A 75 4.83 -27.42 15.55
C TYR A 75 6.18 -27.43 14.85
N LEU A 76 6.21 -27.19 13.54
CA LEU A 76 7.46 -27.13 12.76
C LEU A 76 8.35 -25.96 13.18
N LEU A 77 7.77 -24.79 13.46
CA LEU A 77 8.50 -23.67 14.01
C LEU A 77 9.19 -24.02 15.33
N ARG A 78 8.53 -24.78 16.19
CA ARG A 78 9.15 -25.28 17.46
C ARG A 78 10.34 -26.19 17.24
N VAL A 79 10.36 -26.96 16.16
CA VAL A 79 11.50 -27.82 15.81
C VAL A 79 12.68 -26.97 15.33
N HIS A 80 12.42 -25.92 14.57
CA HIS A 80 13.46 -25.13 13.92
C HIS A 80 13.97 -23.94 14.75
N ILE A 81 13.12 -23.33 15.58
CA ILE A 81 13.47 -22.19 16.40
C ILE A 81 13.90 -22.69 17.79
N ARG A 82 15.17 -22.47 18.13
CA ARG A 82 15.73 -22.86 19.42
C ARG A 82 15.40 -21.89 20.56
N ASP A 83 15.27 -20.62 20.23
CA ASP A 83 14.87 -19.58 21.19
C ASP A 83 13.40 -19.79 21.58
N ARG A 84 13.12 -19.73 22.88
CA ARG A 84 11.78 -20.03 23.42
C ARG A 84 11.16 -18.87 24.18
N LYS A 85 11.96 -17.84 24.46
CA LYS A 85 11.55 -16.70 25.29
C LYS A 85 11.87 -15.39 24.58
N GLU A 86 11.12 -14.36 24.94
CA GLU A 86 11.30 -13.01 24.44
C GLU A 86 11.23 -12.94 22.90
N LEU A 87 10.32 -13.70 22.33
CA LEU A 87 10.08 -13.70 20.90
C LEU A 87 8.98 -12.71 20.54
N VAL A 88 9.08 -12.07 19.40
CA VAL A 88 7.97 -11.39 18.74
C VAL A 88 7.69 -12.07 17.41
N PHE A 89 6.44 -12.47 17.23
CA PHE A 89 5.91 -12.89 15.96
C PHE A 89 5.22 -11.69 15.32
N HIS A 90 5.79 -11.19 14.24
CA HIS A 90 5.27 -10.05 13.51
C HIS A 90 4.55 -10.53 12.25
N LEU A 91 3.23 -10.52 12.29
CA LEU A 91 2.35 -10.92 11.19
C LEU A 91 2.22 -9.74 10.21
N ASN A 92 2.84 -9.84 9.05
CA ASN A 92 2.96 -8.68 8.15
C ASN A 92 1.84 -8.75 7.12
N HIS A 93 1.20 -9.41 6.59
CA HIS A 93 0.09 -9.37 5.61
C HIS A 93 -1.09 -10.26 6.01
N TYR A 94 -1.00 -10.87 7.15
CA TYR A 94 -2.03 -11.79 7.60
C TYR A 94 -2.07 -11.84 9.11
N GLN A 95 -3.05 -11.21 9.69
CA GLN A 95 -3.44 -11.40 11.07
C GLN A 95 -4.42 -12.57 11.16
N ASN A 96 -4.28 -13.39 12.17
CA ASN A 96 -5.20 -14.50 12.41
C ASN A 96 -5.20 -14.89 13.87
N GLU A 97 -6.40 -14.99 14.46
CA GLU A 97 -6.59 -15.27 15.87
C GLU A 97 -6.15 -16.70 16.27
N ASP A 98 -6.39 -17.68 15.39
CA ASP A 98 -6.01 -19.08 15.66
C ASP A 98 -4.48 -19.20 15.65
N LEU A 99 -3.79 -18.59 14.64
CA LEU A 99 -2.33 -18.57 14.59
C LEU A 99 -1.73 -17.87 15.82
N ALA A 100 -2.28 -16.73 16.23
CA ALA A 100 -1.82 -16.01 17.41
C ALA A 100 -1.97 -16.85 18.70
N THR A 101 -3.04 -17.60 18.81
CA THR A 101 -3.30 -18.51 19.95
C THR A 101 -2.27 -19.65 19.97
N GLU A 102 -2.11 -20.37 18.87
CA GLU A 102 -1.13 -21.46 18.73
C GLU A 102 0.31 -21.02 19.03
N LEU A 103 0.69 -19.80 18.58
CA LEU A 103 2.02 -19.25 18.85
C LEU A 103 2.26 -19.00 20.34
N ARG A 104 1.26 -18.46 21.06
CA ARG A 104 1.36 -18.22 22.52
C ARG A 104 1.38 -19.49 23.34
N GLU A 105 0.70 -20.53 22.89
CA GLU A 105 0.77 -21.85 23.55
C GLU A 105 2.15 -22.51 23.37
N ALA A 106 2.81 -22.23 22.24
CA ALA A 106 4.06 -22.87 21.89
C ALA A 106 5.32 -22.10 22.37
N PHE A 107 5.23 -20.78 22.54
CA PHE A 107 6.36 -19.89 22.84
C PHE A 107 5.98 -18.84 23.89
N ASP A 108 6.97 -18.43 24.68
CA ASP A 108 6.88 -17.19 25.46
C ASP A 108 7.13 -16.00 24.53
N CYS A 109 6.06 -15.41 24.00
CA CYS A 109 6.13 -14.48 22.91
C CYS A 109 5.06 -13.38 22.96
N LYS A 110 5.30 -12.32 22.20
CA LYS A 110 4.29 -11.34 21.78
C LYS A 110 3.94 -11.56 20.31
N VAL A 111 2.67 -11.38 19.98
CA VAL A 111 2.17 -11.45 18.59
C VAL A 111 1.68 -10.07 18.19
N ILE A 112 2.27 -9.52 17.15
CA ILE A 112 1.93 -8.21 16.62
C ILE A 112 1.52 -8.34 15.16
N SER A 113 0.73 -7.39 14.67
CA SER A 113 0.34 -7.35 13.25
C SER A 113 0.49 -5.96 12.65
N VAL A 114 0.49 -5.89 11.32
CA VAL A 114 0.42 -4.63 10.57
C VAL A 114 -0.91 -4.56 9.83
N SER A 115 -1.61 -3.45 10.02
CA SER A 115 -2.82 -3.12 9.27
C SER A 115 -2.41 -2.36 8.00
N HIS A 116 -2.31 -3.05 6.87
CA HIS A 116 -1.99 -2.46 5.57
C HIS A 116 -3.22 -1.91 4.84
N SER A 117 -4.33 -2.61 4.95
CA SER A 117 -5.64 -2.29 4.35
C SER A 117 -6.70 -3.13 5.03
N SER A 118 -7.96 -2.84 4.77
CA SER A 118 -9.09 -3.63 5.24
C SER A 118 -9.87 -4.20 4.06
N ASP A 119 -10.27 -5.47 4.14
CA ASP A 119 -10.91 -6.20 3.04
C ASP A 119 -12.28 -5.64 2.67
N TRP A 120 -13.02 -5.10 3.65
CA TRP A 120 -14.34 -4.49 3.43
C TRP A 120 -14.30 -3.21 2.58
N THR A 121 -13.13 -2.54 2.47
CA THR A 121 -12.99 -1.25 1.78
C THR A 121 -13.35 -1.33 0.30
N ALA A 122 -13.03 -2.46 -0.35
CA ALA A 122 -13.32 -2.66 -1.77
C ALA A 122 -14.83 -2.60 -2.08
N GLY A 123 -15.67 -3.12 -1.19
CA GLY A 123 -17.13 -3.18 -1.39
C GLY A 123 -17.85 -1.83 -1.25
N ILE A 124 -17.24 -0.89 -0.53
CA ILE A 124 -17.88 0.42 -0.24
C ILE A 124 -17.00 1.64 -0.53
N HIS A 125 -15.90 1.45 -1.24
CA HIS A 125 -14.92 2.49 -1.60
C HIS A 125 -14.47 3.32 -0.39
N ASP A 126 -14.19 2.64 0.74
CA ASP A 126 -13.80 3.26 2.02
C ASP A 126 -14.72 4.42 2.45
N ASN A 127 -16.00 4.24 2.35
CA ASN A 127 -16.95 5.20 2.87
C ASN A 127 -17.25 4.90 4.35
N PRO A 128 -16.61 5.59 5.34
CA PRO A 128 -16.80 5.27 6.76
C PRO A 128 -18.23 5.52 7.24
N GLN A 129 -18.96 6.46 6.60
CA GLN A 129 -20.38 6.71 6.92
C GLN A 129 -21.22 5.50 6.48
N ARG A 130 -20.93 4.95 5.30
CA ARG A 130 -21.59 3.75 4.80
C ARG A 130 -21.24 2.53 5.65
N LEU A 131 -19.96 2.36 6.03
CA LEU A 131 -19.54 1.31 6.98
C LEU A 131 -20.36 1.38 8.26
N ARG A 132 -20.39 2.55 8.92
CA ARG A 132 -21.10 2.74 10.19
C ARG A 132 -22.61 2.52 10.06
N ALA A 133 -23.19 2.86 8.92
CA ALA A 133 -24.61 2.58 8.64
C ALA A 133 -24.87 1.07 8.49
N ILE A 134 -23.97 0.34 7.83
CA ILE A 134 -24.04 -1.12 7.70
C ILE A 134 -23.89 -1.80 9.07
N LEU A 135 -22.89 -1.42 9.85
CA LEU A 135 -22.62 -2.00 11.18
C LEU A 135 -23.77 -1.77 12.16
N LYS A 136 -24.43 -0.60 12.08
CA LYS A 136 -25.63 -0.28 12.90
C LYS A 136 -26.92 -0.94 12.41
N GLY A 137 -26.88 -1.67 11.30
CA GLY A 137 -28.09 -2.27 10.69
C GLY A 137 -29.04 -1.26 10.02
N ASN A 138 -28.61 -0.02 9.85
CA ASN A 138 -29.40 1.05 9.22
C ASN A 138 -29.34 1.00 7.68
N ARG A 139 -28.53 0.12 7.14
CA ARG A 139 -28.35 -0.09 5.69
C ARG A 139 -28.21 -1.57 5.39
N SER A 140 -28.92 -2.02 4.37
CA SER A 140 -28.81 -3.36 3.80
C SER A 140 -28.81 -3.25 2.29
N ASP A 141 -27.68 -3.47 1.67
CA ASP A 141 -27.47 -3.58 0.22
C ASP A 141 -26.71 -4.90 -0.08
N VAL A 142 -26.47 -5.14 -1.36
CA VAL A 142 -25.82 -6.39 -1.81
C VAL A 142 -24.47 -6.66 -1.14
N TRP A 143 -23.76 -5.64 -0.70
CA TRP A 143 -22.43 -5.76 -0.09
C TRP A 143 -22.47 -5.74 1.45
N SER A 144 -23.62 -5.45 2.06
CA SER A 144 -23.69 -5.20 3.51
C SER A 144 -23.32 -6.41 4.35
N GLU A 145 -23.67 -7.62 3.91
CA GLU A 145 -23.32 -8.85 4.63
C GLU A 145 -21.85 -9.14 4.52
N ASP A 146 -21.27 -9.06 3.32
CA ASP A 146 -19.84 -9.30 3.08
C ASP A 146 -18.97 -8.29 3.83
N VAL A 147 -19.35 -7.00 3.80
CA VAL A 147 -18.67 -5.92 4.53
C VAL A 147 -18.69 -6.18 6.04
N ARG A 148 -19.85 -6.56 6.58
CA ARG A 148 -19.99 -6.87 8.01
C ARG A 148 -19.15 -8.08 8.40
N TYR A 149 -19.22 -9.13 7.60
CA TYR A 149 -18.46 -10.34 7.84
C TYR A 149 -16.95 -10.05 7.84
N ALA A 150 -16.42 -9.40 6.80
CA ALA A 150 -15.02 -9.04 6.71
C ALA A 150 -14.57 -8.13 7.87
N PHE A 151 -15.40 -7.17 8.26
CA PHE A 151 -15.11 -6.27 9.38
C PHE A 151 -15.02 -7.02 10.72
N GLU A 152 -15.98 -7.93 11.01
CA GLU A 152 -15.99 -8.67 12.29
C GLU A 152 -14.87 -9.72 12.36
N GLU A 153 -14.50 -10.37 11.24
CA GLU A 153 -13.33 -11.25 11.15
C GLU A 153 -12.03 -10.47 11.45
N GLU A 154 -11.79 -9.35 10.75
CA GLU A 154 -10.62 -8.52 11.03
C GLU A 154 -10.58 -8.00 12.48
N LYS A 155 -11.74 -7.61 13.02
CA LYS A 155 -11.86 -7.16 14.41
C LYS A 155 -11.44 -8.25 15.40
N ALA A 156 -11.94 -9.48 15.20
CA ALA A 156 -11.58 -10.62 16.05
C ALA A 156 -10.07 -10.88 16.01
N ASP A 157 -9.49 -10.83 14.82
CA ASP A 157 -8.06 -11.01 14.62
C ASP A 157 -7.22 -9.92 15.34
N TYR A 158 -7.55 -8.63 15.15
CA TYR A 158 -6.83 -7.55 15.83
C TYR A 158 -6.94 -7.58 17.35
N MET A 159 -8.11 -7.97 17.89
CA MET A 159 -8.32 -8.08 19.33
C MET A 159 -7.35 -9.07 20.00
N LYS A 160 -6.87 -10.07 19.25
CA LYS A 160 -5.91 -11.07 19.74
C LYS A 160 -4.46 -10.61 19.69
N MET A 161 -4.15 -9.49 19.05
CA MET A 161 -2.78 -8.99 18.94
C MET A 161 -2.35 -8.25 20.21
N ASP A 162 -1.06 -8.35 20.56
CA ASP A 162 -0.48 -7.59 21.67
C ASP A 162 -0.26 -6.13 21.27
N ARG A 163 0.08 -5.89 19.99
CA ARG A 163 0.20 -4.58 19.36
C ARG A 163 -0.24 -4.66 17.89
N VAL A 164 -0.78 -3.57 17.39
CA VAL A 164 -1.13 -3.41 15.98
C VAL A 164 -0.40 -2.19 15.43
N ILE A 165 0.41 -2.40 14.42
CA ILE A 165 1.04 -1.31 13.66
C ILE A 165 0.03 -0.85 12.60
N CYS A 166 -0.18 0.44 12.49
CA CYS A 166 -0.90 1.06 11.38
C CYS A 166 -0.03 2.09 10.68
N LEU A 167 -0.41 2.48 9.47
CA LEU A 167 0.45 3.27 8.59
C LEU A 167 0.16 4.78 8.63
N SER A 168 -0.96 5.17 9.25
CA SER A 168 -1.45 6.54 9.30
C SER A 168 -2.33 6.79 10.53
N SER A 169 -2.55 8.06 10.89
CA SER A 169 -3.49 8.44 11.95
C SER A 169 -4.93 8.11 11.56
N TYR A 170 -5.28 8.20 10.27
CA TYR A 170 -6.57 7.73 9.78
C TYR A 170 -6.83 6.25 10.15
N MET A 171 -5.86 5.38 9.92
CA MET A 171 -5.99 3.97 10.29
C MET A 171 -6.00 3.77 11.81
N GLN A 172 -5.25 4.56 12.56
CA GLN A 172 -5.31 4.54 14.02
C GLN A 172 -6.71 4.90 14.54
N ASP A 173 -7.32 5.93 13.97
CA ASP A 173 -8.68 6.36 14.33
C ASP A 173 -9.71 5.27 14.00
N LEU A 174 -9.61 4.65 12.83
CA LEU A 174 -10.47 3.54 12.42
C LEU A 174 -10.34 2.36 13.40
N LEU A 175 -9.13 1.93 13.71
CA LEU A 175 -8.86 0.81 14.61
C LEU A 175 -9.34 1.10 16.04
N SER A 176 -9.18 2.31 16.53
CA SER A 176 -9.61 2.67 17.88
C SER A 176 -11.12 2.88 17.99
N HIS A 177 -11.72 3.63 17.08
CA HIS A 177 -13.13 4.03 17.20
C HIS A 177 -14.10 3.01 16.61
N ASP A 178 -13.83 2.47 15.42
CA ASP A 178 -14.77 1.59 14.73
C ASP A 178 -14.52 0.10 15.12
N TYR A 179 -13.26 -0.33 15.22
CA TYR A 179 -12.95 -1.68 15.71
C TYR A 179 -12.95 -1.76 17.24
N GLY A 180 -12.81 -0.65 17.96
CA GLY A 180 -12.79 -0.61 19.41
C GLY A 180 -11.53 -1.20 20.04
N LEU A 181 -10.40 -1.14 19.34
CA LEU A 181 -9.11 -1.51 19.90
C LEU A 181 -8.65 -0.47 20.93
N ASP A 182 -8.01 -0.95 21.98
CA ASP A 182 -7.33 -0.11 22.95
C ASP A 182 -6.27 0.76 22.24
N PRO A 183 -6.34 2.10 22.33
CA PRO A 183 -5.35 2.99 21.72
C PRO A 183 -3.90 2.66 22.11
N ASP A 184 -3.68 2.17 23.33
CA ASP A 184 -2.35 1.77 23.79
C ASP A 184 -1.77 0.57 23.03
N LYS A 185 -2.62 -0.21 22.37
CA LYS A 185 -2.18 -1.31 21.50
C LYS A 185 -1.80 -0.86 20.09
N ILE A 186 -2.19 0.34 19.67
CA ILE A 186 -2.02 0.82 18.30
C ILE A 186 -0.78 1.71 18.20
N VAL A 187 0.07 1.45 17.21
CA VAL A 187 1.28 2.22 16.97
C VAL A 187 1.37 2.63 15.50
N ILE A 188 1.60 3.92 15.25
CA ILE A 188 1.80 4.40 13.87
C ILE A 188 3.26 4.22 13.48
N VAL A 189 3.50 3.41 12.44
CA VAL A 189 4.80 3.29 11.78
C VAL A 189 4.58 3.35 10.27
N PRO A 190 4.74 4.50 9.64
CA PRO A 190 4.62 4.62 8.18
C PRO A 190 5.66 3.76 7.47
N ASN A 191 5.30 3.22 6.31
CA ASN A 191 6.23 2.47 5.47
C ASN A 191 7.34 3.36 4.93
N GLY A 192 8.51 2.77 4.64
CA GLY A 192 9.66 3.43 4.04
C GLY A 192 10.10 2.79 2.73
N LEU A 193 10.76 3.58 1.88
CA LEU A 193 11.35 3.13 0.63
C LEU A 193 12.86 3.42 0.59
N ASN A 194 13.61 2.55 -0.06
CA ASN A 194 15.00 2.80 -0.39
C ASN A 194 15.12 3.91 -1.42
N ASP A 195 16.06 4.81 -1.25
CA ASP A 195 16.33 5.87 -2.20
C ASP A 195 16.94 5.32 -3.50
N ALA A 196 16.19 5.39 -4.57
CA ALA A 196 16.59 4.92 -5.89
C ALA A 196 17.09 6.04 -6.81
N THR A 197 17.20 7.27 -6.32
CA THR A 197 17.65 8.42 -7.15
C THR A 197 19.15 8.63 -7.14
N THR A 198 19.89 7.96 -6.25
CA THR A 198 21.33 8.09 -6.11
C THR A 198 22.07 7.45 -7.29
N GLY A 199 22.86 8.24 -8.00
CA GLY A 199 23.81 7.76 -9.01
C GLY A 199 23.33 7.74 -10.46
N GLN A 200 22.13 8.21 -10.78
CA GLN A 200 21.61 8.22 -12.15
C GLN A 200 21.25 9.63 -12.63
N SER A 201 22.17 10.23 -13.37
CA SER A 201 21.89 11.43 -14.18
C SER A 201 21.67 10.99 -15.62
N VAL A 202 20.42 10.78 -16.03
CA VAL A 202 20.09 10.57 -17.45
C VAL A 202 19.43 11.83 -17.98
N ASP A 203 19.91 12.29 -19.16
CA ASP A 203 19.36 13.46 -19.82
C ASP A 203 17.89 13.24 -20.23
N GLN A 204 17.03 14.21 -19.94
CA GLN A 204 15.60 14.15 -20.26
C GLN A 204 15.31 13.95 -21.76
N LYS A 205 16.14 14.49 -22.65
CA LYS A 205 15.97 14.29 -24.09
C LYS A 205 16.18 12.84 -24.49
N THR A 206 17.19 12.19 -23.91
CA THR A 206 17.46 10.76 -24.10
C THR A 206 16.29 9.91 -23.64
N LEU A 207 15.73 10.20 -22.47
CA LEU A 207 14.55 9.49 -21.96
C LEU A 207 13.30 9.73 -22.82
N LYS A 208 13.02 10.98 -23.22
CA LYS A 208 11.89 11.28 -24.12
C LYS A 208 12.02 10.51 -25.44
N LYS A 209 13.24 10.40 -26.01
CA LYS A 209 13.50 9.61 -27.21
C LYS A 209 13.26 8.11 -26.99
N LYS A 210 13.75 7.55 -25.87
CA LYS A 210 13.52 6.14 -25.51
C LYS A 210 12.02 5.82 -25.43
N TRP A 211 11.24 6.72 -24.83
CA TRP A 211 9.81 6.55 -24.61
C TRP A 211 8.93 7.08 -25.75
N HIS A 212 9.53 7.48 -26.90
CA HIS A 212 8.84 8.03 -28.06
C HIS A 212 7.93 9.24 -27.75
N ILE A 213 8.38 10.09 -26.82
CA ILE A 213 7.68 11.30 -26.38
C ILE A 213 8.28 12.48 -27.13
N MET A 214 7.42 13.33 -27.69
CA MET A 214 7.87 14.56 -28.38
C MET A 214 8.44 15.56 -27.38
N GLU A 215 9.47 16.32 -27.75
CA GLU A 215 10.16 17.29 -26.86
C GLU A 215 9.19 18.28 -26.19
N LYS A 216 8.18 18.73 -26.93
CA LYS A 216 7.18 19.70 -26.47
C LYS A 216 6.07 19.09 -25.59
N GLU A 217 5.90 17.77 -25.60
CA GLU A 217 4.84 17.13 -24.80
C GLU A 217 5.12 17.26 -23.32
N ARG A 218 4.06 17.61 -22.58
CA ARG A 218 4.01 17.57 -21.11
C ARG A 218 3.33 16.31 -20.65
N ILE A 219 3.93 15.64 -19.67
CA ILE A 219 3.54 14.33 -19.24
C ILE A 219 2.78 14.41 -17.92
N ILE A 220 1.53 13.98 -17.95
CA ILE A 220 0.71 13.72 -16.77
C ILE A 220 0.78 12.22 -16.51
N LEU A 221 1.17 11.84 -15.30
CA LEU A 221 1.46 10.45 -14.95
C LEU A 221 0.48 9.91 -13.91
N PHE A 222 -0.09 8.75 -14.21
CA PHE A 222 -0.82 7.91 -13.26
C PHE A 222 -0.11 6.56 -13.13
N VAL A 223 0.06 6.12 -11.89
CA VAL A 223 0.61 4.79 -11.57
C VAL A 223 -0.32 4.10 -10.57
N GLY A 224 -0.77 2.91 -10.90
CA GLY A 224 -1.65 2.14 -10.02
C GLY A 224 -2.37 1.00 -10.71
N ARG A 225 -3.04 0.17 -9.93
CA ARG A 225 -3.93 -0.86 -10.47
C ARG A 225 -5.12 -0.22 -11.19
N MET A 226 -5.57 -0.85 -12.28
CA MET A 226 -6.76 -0.39 -13.03
C MET A 226 -8.03 -0.85 -12.32
N GLU A 227 -8.25 -0.30 -11.12
CA GLU A 227 -9.40 -0.56 -10.24
C GLU A 227 -10.11 0.76 -9.93
N ASP A 228 -11.41 0.70 -9.69
CA ASP A 228 -12.24 1.89 -9.42
C ASP A 228 -11.72 2.68 -8.22
N ILE A 229 -11.29 1.99 -7.17
CA ILE A 229 -10.79 2.59 -5.93
C ILE A 229 -9.53 3.47 -6.15
N LYS A 230 -8.76 3.23 -7.23
CA LYS A 230 -7.60 4.04 -7.60
C LYS A 230 -7.96 5.29 -8.41
N GLY A 231 -9.22 5.44 -8.80
CA GLY A 231 -9.77 6.65 -9.40
C GLY A 231 -9.19 7.07 -10.75
N GLY A 232 -8.35 6.24 -11.39
CA GLY A 232 -7.70 6.58 -12.65
C GLY A 232 -8.68 6.87 -13.79
N HIS A 233 -9.87 6.28 -13.77
CA HIS A 233 -10.93 6.55 -14.73
C HIS A 233 -11.46 8.00 -14.64
N PHE A 234 -11.46 8.63 -13.46
CA PHE A 234 -11.75 10.07 -13.32
C PHE A 234 -10.67 10.90 -13.98
N LEU A 235 -9.39 10.50 -13.86
CA LEU A 235 -8.28 11.21 -14.52
C LEU A 235 -8.41 11.14 -16.05
N VAL A 236 -8.81 10.01 -16.63
CA VAL A 236 -9.05 9.91 -18.07
C VAL A 236 -10.15 10.88 -18.51
N ARG A 237 -11.24 10.99 -17.75
CA ARG A 237 -12.31 11.98 -18.01
C ARG A 237 -11.81 13.43 -17.86
N THR A 238 -10.98 13.67 -16.86
CA THR A 238 -10.35 14.97 -16.61
C THR A 238 -9.42 15.38 -17.78
N PHE A 239 -8.69 14.43 -18.32
CA PHE A 239 -7.67 14.70 -19.34
C PHE A 239 -8.26 15.30 -20.63
N MET A 240 -9.50 15.00 -20.97
CA MET A 240 -10.20 15.65 -22.09
C MET A 240 -10.24 17.18 -21.91
N LYS A 241 -10.57 17.64 -20.69
CA LYS A 241 -10.62 19.07 -20.35
C LYS A 241 -9.21 19.70 -20.38
N VAL A 242 -8.21 18.96 -19.94
CA VAL A 242 -6.81 19.44 -20.00
C VAL A 242 -6.36 19.65 -21.43
N LEU A 243 -6.74 18.77 -22.37
CA LEU A 243 -6.37 18.88 -23.77
C LEU A 243 -6.99 20.08 -24.48
N GLU A 244 -8.13 20.60 -24.03
CA GLU A 244 -8.77 21.82 -24.58
C GLU A 244 -7.86 23.04 -24.38
N ASP A 245 -7.23 23.16 -23.20
CA ASP A 245 -6.38 24.31 -22.83
C ASP A 245 -4.88 24.03 -23.04
N TYR A 246 -4.47 22.76 -23.02
CA TYR A 246 -3.07 22.35 -23.16
C TYR A 246 -2.93 21.16 -24.13
N PRO A 247 -3.06 21.38 -25.47
CA PRO A 247 -3.03 20.31 -26.48
C PRO A 247 -1.74 19.50 -26.55
N GLU A 248 -0.63 20.07 -26.07
CA GLU A 248 0.68 19.41 -25.99
C GLU A 248 0.86 18.55 -24.73
N SER A 249 -0.24 18.08 -24.15
CA SER A 249 -0.21 17.12 -23.05
C SER A 249 -0.30 15.69 -23.55
N ARG A 250 0.30 14.78 -22.78
CA ARG A 250 0.16 13.31 -22.90
C ARG A 250 -0.14 12.72 -21.52
N LEU A 251 -1.15 11.87 -21.46
CA LEU A 251 -1.44 11.09 -20.27
C LEU A 251 -0.76 9.72 -20.36
N MET A 252 0.07 9.39 -19.40
CA MET A 252 0.68 8.07 -19.27
C MET A 252 0.05 7.31 -18.08
N ILE A 253 -0.44 6.12 -18.36
CA ILE A 253 -1.12 5.24 -17.40
C ILE A 253 -0.31 3.97 -17.26
N ILE A 254 0.23 3.74 -16.05
CA ILE A 254 1.11 2.61 -15.74
C ILE A 254 0.43 1.71 -14.72
N GLY A 255 0.36 0.44 -15.02
CA GLY A 255 -0.17 -0.57 -14.12
C GLY A 255 -0.96 -1.64 -14.86
N ASP A 256 -1.61 -2.52 -14.12
CA ASP A 256 -2.40 -3.63 -14.64
C ASP A 256 -3.77 -3.69 -13.98
N GLY A 257 -4.69 -4.46 -14.56
CA GLY A 257 -6.05 -4.65 -14.08
C GLY A 257 -7.09 -4.51 -15.17
N ASN A 258 -8.29 -4.03 -14.82
CA ASN A 258 -9.39 -3.89 -15.78
C ASN A 258 -9.33 -2.54 -16.50
N TYR A 259 -8.92 -2.57 -17.76
CA TYR A 259 -8.80 -1.38 -18.62
C TYR A 259 -10.13 -0.91 -19.23
N ASP A 260 -11.21 -1.66 -19.17
CA ASP A 260 -12.46 -1.39 -19.90
C ASP A 260 -13.01 0.01 -19.65
N LEU A 261 -13.06 0.42 -18.38
CA LEU A 261 -13.58 1.73 -18.00
C LEU A 261 -12.69 2.88 -18.49
N PHE A 262 -11.38 2.66 -18.45
CA PHE A 262 -10.39 3.62 -18.92
C PHE A 262 -10.47 3.79 -20.44
N LEU A 263 -10.52 2.69 -21.18
CA LEU A 263 -10.58 2.69 -22.64
C LEU A 263 -11.89 3.29 -23.17
N ARG A 264 -13.02 3.04 -22.50
CA ARG A 264 -14.30 3.66 -22.88
C ARG A 264 -14.24 5.19 -22.80
N ASN A 265 -13.62 5.72 -21.75
CA ASN A 265 -13.47 7.16 -21.55
C ASN A 265 -12.38 7.77 -22.45
N ALA A 266 -11.40 6.98 -22.91
CA ALA A 266 -10.29 7.44 -23.75
C ALA A 266 -10.67 7.62 -25.22
N LYS A 267 -11.76 7.04 -25.72
CA LYS A 267 -12.15 7.00 -27.13
C LYS A 267 -11.94 8.30 -27.92
N PRO A 268 -12.34 9.49 -27.43
CA PRO A 268 -12.22 10.72 -28.22
C PRO A 268 -10.76 11.18 -28.45
N PHE A 269 -9.82 10.73 -27.63
CA PHE A 269 -8.43 11.25 -27.60
C PHE A 269 -7.38 10.16 -27.28
N PHE A 270 -7.67 8.92 -27.66
CA PHE A 270 -6.80 7.77 -27.38
C PHE A 270 -5.35 7.94 -27.87
N THR A 271 -5.10 8.74 -28.91
CA THR A 271 -3.75 9.03 -29.44
C THR A 271 -2.89 9.85 -28.47
N LYS A 272 -3.51 10.49 -27.49
CA LYS A 272 -2.85 11.29 -26.45
C LYS A 272 -2.69 10.55 -25.12
N ILE A 273 -3.15 9.29 -25.03
CA ILE A 273 -3.00 8.44 -23.87
C ILE A 273 -2.10 7.25 -24.21
N THR A 274 -1.16 6.96 -23.32
CA THR A 274 -0.30 5.78 -23.41
C THR A 274 -0.58 4.87 -22.23
N PHE A 275 -1.02 3.65 -22.50
CA PHE A 275 -1.13 2.57 -21.52
C PHE A 275 0.10 1.68 -21.65
N THR A 276 0.91 1.60 -20.61
CA THR A 276 2.17 0.84 -20.67
C THR A 276 2.04 -0.61 -20.19
N GLY A 277 0.97 -0.93 -19.45
CA GLY A 277 0.94 -2.14 -18.63
C GLY A 277 1.87 -2.02 -17.42
N LEU A 278 2.19 -3.17 -16.81
CA LEU A 278 3.19 -3.23 -15.73
C LEU A 278 4.58 -2.96 -16.27
N LEU A 279 5.33 -2.13 -15.57
CA LEU A 279 6.74 -1.86 -15.84
C LEU A 279 7.61 -2.40 -14.70
N ASN A 280 8.87 -2.72 -15.01
CA ASN A 280 9.88 -2.92 -13.96
C ASN A 280 10.20 -1.59 -13.27
N LYS A 281 10.89 -1.64 -12.13
CA LYS A 281 11.18 -0.44 -11.33
C LYS A 281 12.08 0.56 -12.05
N GLU A 282 13.04 0.10 -12.82
CA GLU A 282 13.98 0.93 -13.57
C GLU A 282 13.23 1.79 -14.59
N ASP A 283 12.38 1.19 -15.39
CA ASP A 283 11.56 1.85 -16.40
C ASP A 283 10.52 2.79 -15.77
N LEU A 284 9.87 2.36 -14.67
CA LEU A 284 8.94 3.20 -13.93
C LEU A 284 9.62 4.46 -13.37
N TYR A 285 10.81 4.33 -12.80
CA TYR A 285 11.57 5.44 -12.23
C TYR A 285 12.07 6.42 -13.30
N GLU A 286 12.33 5.96 -14.52
CA GLU A 286 12.56 6.85 -15.65
C GLU A 286 11.34 7.73 -15.93
N LEU A 287 10.15 7.15 -15.90
CA LEU A 287 8.90 7.89 -16.15
C LEU A 287 8.57 8.87 -15.01
N TYR A 288 8.87 8.55 -13.75
CA TYR A 288 8.76 9.54 -12.67
C TYR A 288 9.67 10.75 -12.90
N ARG A 289 10.87 10.56 -13.46
CA ARG A 289 11.80 11.66 -13.79
C ARG A 289 11.40 12.46 -15.02
N LEU A 290 10.64 11.84 -15.93
CA LEU A 290 10.16 12.47 -17.15
C LEU A 290 8.87 13.26 -16.96
N ALA A 291 8.04 12.83 -16.02
CA ALA A 291 6.72 13.41 -15.84
C ALA A 291 6.78 14.85 -15.32
N ASP A 292 5.86 15.69 -15.82
CA ASP A 292 5.69 17.06 -15.37
C ASP A 292 4.75 17.14 -14.15
N VAL A 293 3.76 16.23 -14.04
CA VAL A 293 2.78 16.14 -12.95
C VAL A 293 2.43 14.70 -12.68
N GLY A 294 2.51 14.27 -11.41
CA GLY A 294 1.97 13.01 -10.92
C GLY A 294 0.55 13.20 -10.37
N VAL A 295 -0.36 12.30 -10.72
CA VAL A 295 -1.74 12.37 -10.22
C VAL A 295 -2.09 11.09 -9.48
N VAL A 296 -2.53 11.22 -8.23
CA VAL A 296 -2.96 10.12 -7.35
C VAL A 296 -4.43 10.34 -6.98
N PRO A 297 -5.36 9.98 -7.87
CA PRO A 297 -6.79 10.26 -7.70
C PRO A 297 -7.51 9.14 -6.94
N SER A 298 -6.85 8.51 -5.98
CA SER A 298 -7.40 7.40 -5.22
C SER A 298 -8.64 7.81 -4.41
N LEU A 299 -9.68 6.98 -4.44
CA LEU A 299 -10.85 7.16 -3.58
C LEU A 299 -10.56 6.70 -2.15
N PHE A 300 -9.64 5.74 -2.02
CA PHE A 300 -9.09 5.27 -0.75
C PHE A 300 -7.62 4.88 -0.91
N GLU A 301 -6.79 5.25 0.05
CA GLU A 301 -5.38 4.90 0.08
C GLU A 301 -4.88 4.92 1.54
N PRO A 302 -4.72 3.79 2.21
CA PRO A 302 -4.31 3.74 3.62
C PRO A 302 -2.93 4.34 3.89
N PHE A 303 -2.05 4.29 2.90
CA PHE A 303 -0.71 4.86 2.93
C PHE A 303 -0.33 5.44 1.56
N GLY A 304 -0.10 4.59 0.55
CA GLY A 304 0.27 4.99 -0.80
C GLY A 304 1.77 4.99 -1.06
N TYR A 305 2.29 3.89 -1.59
CA TYR A 305 3.67 3.83 -2.03
C TYR A 305 3.94 4.73 -3.25
N VAL A 306 2.98 4.83 -4.17
CA VAL A 306 3.11 5.63 -5.39
C VAL A 306 3.41 7.10 -5.11
N PRO A 307 2.67 7.82 -4.24
CA PRO A 307 3.04 9.19 -3.92
C PRO A 307 4.39 9.29 -3.19
N VAL A 308 4.81 8.29 -2.42
CA VAL A 308 6.16 8.27 -1.81
C VAL A 308 7.24 8.12 -2.89
N GLU A 309 7.02 7.27 -3.90
CA GLU A 309 7.92 7.16 -5.06
C GLU A 309 7.96 8.47 -5.88
N MET A 310 6.83 9.13 -6.10
CA MET A 310 6.76 10.44 -6.75
C MET A 310 7.54 11.50 -5.96
N MET A 311 7.36 11.57 -4.64
CA MET A 311 8.12 12.46 -3.75
C MET A 311 9.63 12.16 -3.80
N MET A 312 10.01 10.90 -3.83
CA MET A 312 11.40 10.47 -3.96
C MET A 312 12.05 11.05 -5.23
N HIS A 313 11.30 11.19 -6.32
CA HIS A 313 11.77 11.69 -7.61
C HIS A 313 11.51 13.19 -7.84
N GLU A 314 11.14 13.96 -6.82
CA GLU A 314 10.79 15.39 -6.92
C GLU A 314 9.64 15.69 -7.90
N LEU A 315 8.79 14.70 -8.19
CA LEU A 315 7.63 14.90 -9.07
C LEU A 315 6.54 15.67 -8.31
N PRO A 316 6.05 16.81 -8.84
CA PRO A 316 4.92 17.51 -8.22
C PRO A 316 3.65 16.67 -8.29
N ILE A 317 2.91 16.64 -7.19
CA ILE A 317 1.79 15.70 -7.00
C ILE A 317 0.46 16.47 -6.90
N ILE A 318 -0.55 15.92 -7.56
CA ILE A 318 -1.96 16.22 -7.27
C ILE A 318 -2.57 14.96 -6.69
N ALA A 319 -3.17 15.06 -5.50
CA ALA A 319 -3.73 13.91 -4.80
C ALA A 319 -5.10 14.22 -4.21
N THR A 320 -5.96 13.22 -4.16
CA THR A 320 -7.21 13.32 -3.40
C THR A 320 -6.93 13.44 -1.89
N ALA A 321 -7.77 14.21 -1.21
CA ALA A 321 -7.73 14.36 0.24
C ALA A 321 -8.50 13.20 0.89
N THR A 322 -7.92 12.00 0.89
CA THR A 322 -8.56 10.79 1.39
C THR A 322 -7.64 10.01 2.31
N SER A 323 -8.21 9.38 3.32
CA SER A 323 -7.57 8.41 4.23
C SER A 323 -6.11 8.74 4.57
N GLY A 324 -5.22 7.75 4.61
CA GLY A 324 -3.78 7.95 4.87
C GLY A 324 -3.05 8.75 3.80
N LEU A 325 -3.53 8.75 2.55
CA LEU A 325 -2.96 9.59 1.48
C LEU A 325 -2.94 11.07 1.86
N ASN A 326 -3.97 11.53 2.61
CA ASN A 326 -4.04 12.92 3.06
C ASN A 326 -2.92 13.31 4.03
N GLU A 327 -2.35 12.32 4.70
CA GLU A 327 -1.21 12.49 5.62
C GLU A 327 0.13 12.26 4.91
N VAL A 328 0.19 11.31 3.97
CA VAL A 328 1.42 11.01 3.24
C VAL A 328 1.89 12.21 2.44
N VAL A 329 0.99 12.83 1.68
CA VAL A 329 1.26 14.10 0.98
C VAL A 329 0.38 15.20 1.58
N ASP A 330 1.00 16.25 2.10
CA ASP A 330 0.30 17.42 2.61
C ASP A 330 0.38 18.62 1.63
N GLU A 331 -0.25 19.73 1.99
CA GLU A 331 -0.34 20.94 1.16
C GLU A 331 1.02 21.60 0.91
N SER A 332 2.05 21.24 1.66
CA SER A 332 3.41 21.76 1.43
C SER A 332 4.06 21.17 0.18
N CYS A 333 3.65 19.94 -0.22
CA CYS A 333 4.27 19.15 -1.28
C CYS A 333 3.29 18.65 -2.36
N ALA A 334 1.98 18.89 -2.22
CA ALA A 334 0.98 18.47 -3.18
C ALA A 334 -0.19 19.44 -3.27
N LEU A 335 -0.88 19.47 -4.41
CA LEU A 335 -2.20 20.06 -4.53
C LEU A 335 -3.27 19.02 -4.18
N LYS A 336 -4.22 19.39 -3.33
CA LYS A 336 -5.24 18.47 -2.82
C LYS A 336 -6.58 18.66 -3.52
N ILE A 337 -7.25 17.53 -3.78
CA ILE A 337 -8.60 17.48 -4.34
C ILE A 337 -9.54 16.83 -3.30
N PRO A 338 -10.54 17.55 -2.79
CA PRO A 338 -11.53 16.95 -1.91
C PRO A 338 -12.37 15.92 -2.67
N LEU A 339 -12.75 14.85 -1.97
CA LEU A 339 -13.71 13.88 -2.51
C LEU A 339 -15.13 14.41 -2.31
N ILE A 340 -16.01 14.11 -3.28
CA ILE A 340 -17.44 14.30 -3.18
C ILE A 340 -18.02 12.99 -2.65
N VAL A 341 -18.39 12.99 -1.36
CA VAL A 341 -18.86 11.78 -0.66
C VAL A 341 -20.38 11.89 -0.46
N SER A 342 -21.12 10.93 -0.96
CA SER A 342 -22.55 10.74 -0.70
C SER A 342 -22.80 9.42 0.03
N SER A 343 -24.07 9.13 0.36
CA SER A 343 -24.43 7.82 0.95
C SER A 343 -24.13 6.63 0.02
N ASP A 344 -24.06 6.85 -1.28
CA ASP A 344 -24.02 5.80 -2.29
C ASP A 344 -22.77 5.82 -3.18
N SER A 345 -22.09 6.96 -3.26
CA SER A 345 -20.94 7.15 -4.13
C SER A 345 -19.83 7.98 -3.48
N VAL A 346 -18.63 7.74 -3.95
CA VAL A 346 -17.45 8.60 -3.72
C VAL A 346 -16.94 9.01 -5.09
N GLU A 347 -16.85 10.31 -5.35
CA GLU A 347 -16.51 10.86 -6.65
C GLU A 347 -15.43 11.93 -6.56
N ILE A 348 -14.82 12.24 -7.71
CA ILE A 348 -13.85 13.32 -7.89
C ILE A 348 -14.42 14.38 -8.80
N ASP A 349 -14.30 15.64 -8.41
CA ASP A 349 -14.61 16.75 -9.32
C ASP A 349 -13.56 16.81 -10.44
N VAL A 350 -13.96 16.33 -11.62
CA VAL A 350 -13.09 16.28 -12.80
C VAL A 350 -12.71 17.69 -13.31
N SER A 351 -13.51 18.71 -13.02
CA SER A 351 -13.22 20.10 -13.43
C SER A 351 -12.17 20.69 -12.51
N LEU A 352 -12.31 20.52 -11.21
CA LEU A 352 -11.30 20.94 -10.24
C LEU A 352 -9.98 20.20 -10.46
N LEU A 353 -10.00 18.89 -10.75
CA LEU A 353 -8.79 18.14 -11.06
C LEU A 353 -8.11 18.66 -12.32
N ALA A 354 -8.87 19.00 -13.38
CA ALA A 354 -8.32 19.60 -14.58
C ALA A 354 -7.68 20.97 -14.30
N GLU A 355 -8.37 21.83 -13.52
CA GLU A 355 -7.81 23.12 -13.07
C GLU A 355 -6.46 22.98 -12.38
N LYS A 356 -6.33 22.03 -11.45
CA LYS A 356 -5.07 21.82 -10.73
C LYS A 356 -3.95 21.27 -11.63
N ILE A 357 -4.28 20.39 -12.57
CA ILE A 357 -3.31 19.92 -13.58
C ILE A 357 -2.83 21.09 -14.43
N LEU A 358 -3.72 21.87 -15.02
CA LEU A 358 -3.41 23.04 -15.83
C LEU A 358 -2.60 24.06 -15.03
N TYR A 359 -2.96 24.28 -13.77
CA TYR A 359 -2.21 25.18 -12.90
C TYR A 359 -0.72 24.78 -12.79
N LEU A 360 -0.42 23.50 -12.52
CA LEU A 360 0.98 23.06 -12.43
C LEU A 360 1.71 23.09 -13.76
N LEU A 361 1.05 22.75 -14.88
CA LEU A 361 1.65 22.81 -16.20
C LEU A 361 1.99 24.25 -16.63
N GLN A 362 1.20 25.24 -16.20
CA GLN A 362 1.37 26.66 -16.49
C GLN A 362 2.29 27.37 -15.49
N ASN A 363 2.55 26.78 -14.32
CA ASN A 363 3.37 27.37 -13.26
C ASN A 363 4.55 26.45 -12.87
N PRO A 364 5.59 26.34 -13.72
CA PRO A 364 6.70 25.41 -13.53
C PRO A 364 7.51 25.67 -12.24
N GLU A 365 7.61 26.91 -11.78
CA GLU A 365 8.32 27.22 -10.54
C GLU A 365 7.57 26.70 -9.32
N GLU A 366 6.24 26.77 -9.33
CA GLU A 366 5.42 26.19 -8.27
C GLU A 366 5.48 24.66 -8.30
N ALA A 367 5.39 24.04 -9.49
CA ALA A 367 5.57 22.62 -9.67
C ALA A 367 6.92 22.14 -9.08
N LYS A 368 8.00 22.84 -9.41
CA LYS A 368 9.34 22.56 -8.90
C LYS A 368 9.45 22.76 -7.38
N ARG A 369 8.79 23.78 -6.83
CA ARG A 369 8.74 24.03 -5.38
C ARG A 369 8.06 22.86 -4.64
N LEU A 370 6.91 22.42 -5.14
CA LEU A 370 6.18 21.29 -4.57
C LEU A 370 6.99 19.98 -4.66
N GLY A 371 7.62 19.71 -5.82
CA GLY A 371 8.47 18.54 -6.01
C GLY A 371 9.63 18.50 -5.01
N LYS A 372 10.34 19.62 -4.83
CA LYS A 372 11.43 19.72 -3.83
C LYS A 372 10.95 19.51 -2.39
N ASN A 373 9.80 20.08 -2.05
CA ASN A 373 9.21 19.86 -0.74
C ASN A 373 8.81 18.39 -0.54
N GLY A 374 8.29 17.74 -1.60
CA GLY A 374 8.01 16.31 -1.60
C GLY A 374 9.26 15.49 -1.31
N ARG A 375 10.38 15.77 -2.00
CA ARG A 375 11.66 15.12 -1.75
C ARG A 375 12.15 15.27 -0.31
N LYS A 376 12.07 16.49 0.22
CA LYS A 376 12.42 16.75 1.62
C LYS A 376 11.57 15.89 2.57
N ARG A 377 10.24 15.87 2.36
CA ARG A 377 9.30 15.08 3.16
C ARG A 377 9.58 13.58 3.08
N TYR A 378 9.89 13.06 1.87
CA TYR A 378 10.32 11.67 1.68
C TYR A 378 11.52 11.34 2.56
N LEU A 379 12.59 12.15 2.51
CA LEU A 379 13.80 11.92 3.30
C LEU A 379 13.55 11.98 4.80
N GLU A 380 12.69 12.88 5.26
CA GLU A 380 12.40 13.10 6.69
C GLU A 380 11.44 12.05 7.27
N LYS A 381 10.56 11.44 6.46
CA LYS A 381 9.47 10.60 6.99
C LYS A 381 9.37 9.20 6.39
N TYR A 382 9.79 9.04 5.12
CA TYR A 382 9.47 7.84 4.34
C TYR A 382 10.70 7.17 3.73
N SER A 383 11.91 7.56 4.10
CA SER A 383 13.12 6.82 3.73
C SER A 383 13.21 5.51 4.49
N SER A 384 13.92 4.53 3.93
CA SER A 384 14.16 3.24 4.58
C SER A 384 14.91 3.37 5.90
N GLU A 385 15.74 4.40 6.05
CA GLU A 385 16.48 4.71 7.27
C GLU A 385 15.51 5.09 8.39
N VAL A 386 14.58 6.02 8.12
CA VAL A 386 13.56 6.45 9.08
C VAL A 386 12.65 5.28 9.47
N PHE A 387 12.20 4.51 8.50
CA PHE A 387 11.40 3.31 8.76
C PHE A 387 12.13 2.32 9.66
N ARG A 388 13.41 2.05 9.37
CA ARG A 388 14.23 1.15 10.17
C ARG A 388 14.38 1.63 11.62
N GLU A 389 14.63 2.92 11.83
CA GLU A 389 14.76 3.53 13.16
C GLU A 389 13.44 3.43 13.96
N ASN A 390 12.32 3.74 13.31
CA ASN A 390 10.99 3.62 13.91
C ASN A 390 10.68 2.17 14.30
N MET A 391 10.94 1.21 13.42
CA MET A 391 10.73 -0.21 13.70
C MET A 391 11.64 -0.73 14.82
N LEU A 392 12.91 -0.34 14.86
CA LEU A 392 13.83 -0.71 15.93
C LEU A 392 13.39 -0.13 17.28
N THR A 393 12.93 1.13 17.30
CA THR A 393 12.39 1.77 18.50
C THR A 393 11.14 1.04 18.98
N PHE A 394 10.24 0.72 18.06
CA PHE A 394 9.03 -0.05 18.37
C PHE A 394 9.38 -1.42 18.95
N TYR A 395 10.24 -2.21 18.30
CA TYR A 395 10.60 -3.54 18.82
C TYR A 395 11.24 -3.46 20.21
N LYS A 396 12.10 -2.48 20.46
CA LYS A 396 12.68 -2.29 21.81
C LYS A 396 11.64 -1.95 22.87
N SER A 397 10.57 -1.26 22.52
CA SER A 397 9.49 -0.93 23.46
C SER A 397 8.60 -2.11 23.84
N LEU A 398 8.70 -3.24 23.14
CA LEU A 398 7.93 -4.44 23.44
C LEU A 398 8.43 -5.18 24.70
N TRP A 399 9.67 -4.93 25.12
CA TRP A 399 10.25 -5.45 26.35
C TRP A 399 10.66 -4.28 27.25
N PRO A 400 10.21 -4.25 28.49
CA PRO A 400 10.58 -3.22 29.46
C PRO A 400 12.08 -3.23 29.82
#